data_a1d4e96beb8d4e0c5cc0d442bd489d55
#
_entry.id   a1d4e96beb8d4e0c5cc0d442bd489d55
#
_cell.length_a   1.000
_cell.length_b   1.000
_cell.length_c   1.000
_cell.angle_alpha   90.00
_cell.angle_beta   90.00
_cell.angle_gamma   90.00
#
_symmetry.space_group_name_H-M   'P 1'
#
loop_
_entity.id
_entity.type
_entity.pdbx_description
1 polymer ?
#
loop_
_entity_poly.entity_id
_entity_poly.type
_entity_poly.pdbx_seq_one_letter_code
_entity_poly.pdbx_strand_id
1 'polypeptide(L)'
;VALALQADGWYLRSDIIWSKPNPMPESVTDRPTKSHEYVFLLTKSARYFYDAEAVSEPATYAGKTVSLGPKSLSRGQAVGMGVVASGNGAADSIVVAAGRNLRTVWRIATQPYEGAHFATYPEELPRRCIKAGTSEAGCCPTCRTPWMREVESERVPTRPGVSSKVYTEPPVHPGSPMRRHAGDVCGNRDPQRHVSTKTTRGWRPGCDCDAGDPVPCLVLDPFNGSGTTGAVARQLDRRYVGFDLSRDYLGLAVDRIGSALTPRSKLDAAPAIVPLAGQLSLFAEEKAS
;
A
#
# COMPACT_ATOMS: atom_id res chain seq x y z
N VAL A 1 -7.58 13.57 -15.61
CA VAL A 1 -8.42 12.54 -14.92
C VAL A 1 -8.59 12.91 -13.45
N ALA A 2 -7.52 13.07 -12.62
CA ALA A 2 -7.64 13.32 -11.18
C ALA A 2 -8.48 14.56 -10.85
N LEU A 3 -8.22 15.71 -11.50
CA LEU A 3 -9.01 16.94 -11.28
C LEU A 3 -10.47 16.79 -11.71
N ALA A 4 -10.74 16.06 -12.80
CA ALA A 4 -12.12 15.81 -13.25
C ALA A 4 -12.87 14.94 -12.24
N LEU A 5 -12.23 13.92 -11.68
CA LEU A 5 -12.83 13.09 -10.64
C LEU A 5 -13.06 13.85 -9.33
N GLN A 6 -12.14 14.78 -8.96
CA GLN A 6 -12.38 15.66 -7.81
C GLN A 6 -13.61 16.56 -8.04
N ALA A 7 -13.76 17.12 -9.25
CA ALA A 7 -14.94 17.92 -9.59
C ALA A 7 -16.23 17.08 -9.55
N ASP A 8 -16.14 15.77 -9.82
CA ASP A 8 -17.23 14.78 -9.68
C ASP A 8 -17.45 14.29 -8.23
N GLY A 9 -16.80 14.92 -7.26
CA GLY A 9 -16.99 14.64 -5.83
C GLY A 9 -16.11 13.53 -5.24
N TRP A 10 -15.10 13.03 -5.97
CA TRP A 10 -14.12 12.10 -5.40
C TRP A 10 -13.10 12.82 -4.52
N TYR A 11 -12.66 12.16 -3.48
CA TYR A 11 -11.58 12.65 -2.62
C TYR A 11 -10.23 12.15 -3.17
N LEU A 12 -9.37 13.07 -3.62
CA LEU A 12 -7.98 12.76 -3.92
C LEU A 12 -7.19 12.67 -2.61
N ARG A 13 -6.78 11.46 -2.24
CA ARG A 13 -6.11 11.18 -0.95
C ARG A 13 -4.60 11.22 -1.05
N SER A 14 -4.06 10.75 -2.17
CA SER A 14 -2.62 10.74 -2.41
C SER A 14 -2.32 10.67 -3.90
N ASP A 15 -1.22 11.28 -4.29
CA ASP A 15 -0.50 11.03 -5.51
C ASP A 15 0.65 10.06 -5.22
N ILE A 16 0.81 9.09 -6.08
CA ILE A 16 1.82 8.05 -5.96
C ILE A 16 2.64 8.07 -7.25
N ILE A 17 3.95 7.98 -7.14
CA ILE A 17 4.87 7.95 -8.26
C ILE A 17 5.32 6.52 -8.50
N TRP A 18 4.93 5.94 -9.63
CA TRP A 18 5.56 4.74 -10.13
C TRP A 18 6.86 5.11 -10.86
N SER A 19 7.98 4.97 -10.17
CA SER A 19 9.33 5.19 -10.70
C SER A 19 9.81 3.93 -11.42
N LYS A 20 10.12 4.07 -12.72
CA LYS A 20 10.61 3.01 -13.59
C LYS A 20 12.14 3.00 -13.56
N PRO A 21 12.82 2.00 -12.99
CA PRO A 21 14.28 1.92 -13.01
C PRO A 21 14.85 1.66 -14.42
N ASN A 22 14.00 1.11 -15.31
CA ASN A 22 14.30 0.80 -16.71
C ASN A 22 13.26 1.46 -17.63
N PRO A 23 13.19 2.81 -17.70
CA PRO A 23 12.26 3.50 -18.60
C PRO A 23 12.63 3.24 -20.06
N MET A 24 11.65 3.33 -20.97
CA MET A 24 11.92 3.35 -22.39
C MET A 24 12.75 4.60 -22.71
N PRO A 25 13.82 4.48 -23.52
CA PRO A 25 14.58 5.64 -23.95
C PRO A 25 13.70 6.55 -24.82
N GLU A 26 13.84 7.86 -24.64
CA GLU A 26 13.21 8.90 -25.47
C GLU A 26 14.29 9.67 -26.20
N SER A 27 14.10 9.90 -27.50
CA SER A 27 15.01 10.73 -28.31
C SER A 27 14.70 12.21 -28.14
N VAL A 28 14.66 12.70 -26.91
CA VAL A 28 14.38 14.10 -26.59
C VAL A 28 15.64 14.80 -26.04
N THR A 29 15.89 16.04 -26.48
CA THR A 29 17.05 16.83 -26.08
C THR A 29 16.67 18.15 -25.43
N ASP A 30 15.40 18.51 -25.42
CA ASP A 30 14.81 19.76 -24.93
C ASP A 30 14.20 19.67 -23.54
N ARG A 31 14.13 18.45 -22.97
CA ARG A 31 13.60 18.19 -21.65
C ARG A 31 14.15 16.89 -21.07
N PRO A 32 14.05 16.67 -19.74
CA PRO A 32 14.37 15.39 -19.13
C PRO A 32 13.49 14.26 -19.67
N THR A 33 14.08 13.07 -19.85
CA THR A 33 13.35 11.84 -20.19
C THR A 33 12.38 11.44 -19.08
N LYS A 34 11.14 11.12 -19.46
CA LYS A 34 10.11 10.71 -18.51
C LYS A 34 10.35 9.31 -17.98
N SER A 35 10.67 9.18 -16.69
CA SER A 35 11.00 7.89 -16.04
C SER A 35 9.99 7.45 -15.00
N HIS A 36 8.80 8.08 -14.95
CA HIS A 36 7.77 7.76 -13.98
C HIS A 36 6.36 7.96 -14.53
N GLU A 37 5.39 7.35 -13.85
CA GLU A 37 3.97 7.58 -14.04
C GLU A 37 3.30 7.87 -12.70
N TYR A 38 2.11 8.49 -12.73
CA TYR A 38 1.33 8.78 -11.55
C TYR A 38 0.25 7.74 -11.34
N VAL A 39 0.07 7.34 -10.09
CA VAL A 39 -1.06 6.55 -9.60
C VAL A 39 -1.78 7.39 -8.55
N PHE A 40 -3.08 7.62 -8.73
CA PHE A 40 -3.86 8.45 -7.81
C PHE A 40 -4.72 7.57 -6.91
N LEU A 41 -4.61 7.77 -5.60
CA LEU A 41 -5.53 7.18 -4.63
C LEU A 41 -6.73 8.10 -4.49
N LEU A 42 -7.86 7.64 -5.01
CA LEU A 42 -9.14 8.34 -4.96
C LEU A 42 -10.16 7.52 -4.17
N THR A 43 -11.03 8.20 -3.43
CA THR A 43 -12.07 7.56 -2.62
C THR A 43 -13.40 8.28 -2.78
N LYS A 44 -14.51 7.53 -2.63
CA LYS A 44 -15.87 8.12 -2.69
C LYS A 44 -16.27 8.86 -1.42
N SER A 45 -15.56 8.62 -0.30
CA SER A 45 -15.84 9.28 0.96
C SER A 45 -14.55 9.63 1.71
N ALA A 46 -14.65 10.56 2.66
CA ALA A 46 -13.53 10.95 3.51
C ALA A 46 -13.01 9.80 4.38
N ARG A 47 -13.91 8.88 4.79
CA ARG A 47 -13.56 7.63 5.49
C ARG A 47 -13.62 6.49 4.50
N TYR A 48 -12.57 5.70 4.42
CA TYR A 48 -12.44 4.60 3.48
C TYR A 48 -11.59 3.47 4.07
N PHE A 49 -11.72 2.30 3.48
CA PHE A 49 -10.89 1.15 3.83
C PHE A 49 -9.49 1.30 3.25
N TYR A 50 -8.47 1.04 4.07
CA TYR A 50 -7.07 0.93 3.66
C TYR A 50 -6.35 -0.06 4.57
N ASP A 51 -5.87 -1.18 4.02
CA ASP A 51 -5.12 -2.19 4.77
C ASP A 51 -3.62 -1.88 4.75
N ALA A 52 -3.18 -1.06 5.70
CA ALA A 52 -1.79 -0.63 5.80
C ALA A 52 -0.83 -1.80 6.12
N GLU A 53 -1.30 -2.82 6.84
CA GLU A 53 -0.48 -3.98 7.20
C GLU A 53 -0.23 -4.89 5.99
N ALA A 54 -1.24 -5.06 5.11
CA ALA A 54 -1.13 -5.87 3.89
C ALA A 54 -0.11 -5.33 2.88
N VAL A 55 0.21 -4.03 2.95
CA VAL A 55 1.13 -3.34 2.03
C VAL A 55 2.34 -2.76 2.74
N SER A 56 2.58 -3.11 3.99
CA SER A 56 3.74 -2.62 4.73
C SER A 56 5.05 -3.03 4.03
N GLU A 57 5.99 -2.10 3.93
CA GLU A 57 7.32 -2.38 3.42
C GLU A 57 8.19 -3.00 4.51
N PRO A 58 8.99 -4.04 4.21
CA PRO A 58 9.95 -4.56 5.18
C PRO A 58 10.96 -3.47 5.54
N ALA A 59 11.27 -3.34 6.82
CA ALA A 59 12.36 -2.47 7.23
C ALA A 59 13.71 -3.12 6.86
N THR A 60 14.66 -2.33 6.37
CA THR A 60 15.97 -2.82 5.90
C THR A 60 16.74 -3.63 6.95
N TYR A 61 16.47 -3.37 8.23
CA TYR A 61 17.09 -4.06 9.36
C TYR A 61 16.04 -4.68 10.29
N ALA A 62 14.91 -5.14 9.74
CA ALA A 62 13.84 -5.74 10.51
C ALA A 62 14.33 -6.80 11.50
N GLY A 63 13.97 -6.65 12.77
CA GLY A 63 14.35 -7.56 13.85
C GLY A 63 15.84 -7.57 14.22
N LYS A 64 16.67 -6.76 13.58
CA LYS A 64 18.09 -6.63 13.92
C LYS A 64 18.29 -5.54 14.96
N THR A 65 19.21 -5.80 15.89
CA THR A 65 19.74 -4.77 16.77
C THR A 65 20.83 -4.01 16.03
N VAL A 66 20.63 -2.72 15.79
CA VAL A 66 21.60 -1.85 15.14
C VAL A 66 22.26 -1.00 16.20
N SER A 67 23.60 -1.11 16.32
CA SER A 67 24.41 -0.23 17.18
C SER A 67 24.61 1.10 16.48
N LEU A 68 24.18 2.18 17.10
CA LEU A 68 24.42 3.54 16.62
C LEU A 68 25.69 4.06 17.28
N GLY A 69 26.76 4.14 16.50
CA GLY A 69 27.98 4.80 16.93
C GLY A 69 27.77 6.30 17.20
N PRO A 70 28.65 6.97 17.97
CA PRO A 70 28.43 8.35 18.46
C PRO A 70 28.35 9.44 17.39
N LYS A 71 28.46 9.12 16.09
CA LYS A 71 28.37 10.07 14.97
C LYS A 71 27.33 9.70 13.89
N SER A 72 26.47 8.72 14.13
CA SER A 72 25.92 7.99 12.99
C SER A 72 24.61 8.48 12.39
N LEU A 73 23.81 9.30 13.02
CA LEU A 73 22.57 9.75 12.35
C LEU A 73 22.05 11.09 12.87
N SER A 74 21.80 12.05 11.99
CA SER A 74 20.99 13.21 12.32
C SER A 74 19.56 12.76 12.64
N ARG A 75 18.88 13.52 13.49
CA ARG A 75 17.51 13.21 13.94
C ARG A 75 16.53 12.97 12.77
N GLY A 76 16.74 13.62 11.63
CA GLY A 76 15.91 13.46 10.44
C GLY A 76 16.18 12.16 9.67
N GLN A 77 17.44 11.69 9.63
CA GLN A 77 17.78 10.42 8.97
C GLN A 77 17.26 9.21 9.75
N ALA A 78 17.28 9.27 11.08
CA ALA A 78 16.76 8.21 11.93
C ALA A 78 15.25 7.99 11.74
N VAL A 79 14.47 9.06 11.62
CA VAL A 79 13.01 8.99 11.40
C VAL A 79 12.68 8.41 10.02
N GLY A 80 13.44 8.78 8.98
CA GLY A 80 13.24 8.26 7.61
C GLY A 80 13.54 6.76 7.45
N MET A 81 14.32 6.17 8.39
CA MET A 81 14.65 4.74 8.38
C MET A 81 13.75 3.89 9.30
N GLY A 82 12.73 4.48 9.91
CA GLY A 82 11.92 3.79 10.93
C GLY A 82 12.69 3.56 12.24
N VAL A 83 13.77 4.31 12.45
CA VAL A 83 14.70 4.20 13.57
C VAL A 83 14.42 5.33 14.54
N VAL A 84 14.24 5.05 15.81
CA VAL A 84 14.06 6.07 16.84
C VAL A 84 15.41 6.36 17.48
N ALA A 85 16.07 7.46 17.07
CA ALA A 85 17.34 7.88 17.64
C ALA A 85 17.19 8.38 19.08
N SER A 86 18.04 7.88 19.98
CA SER A 86 18.18 8.37 21.35
C SER A 86 19.30 9.42 21.39
N GLY A 87 19.01 10.62 21.84
CA GLY A 87 20.06 11.60 22.13
C GLY A 87 20.61 11.35 23.53
N ASN A 88 21.85 11.05 23.63
CA ASN A 88 22.88 11.33 24.64
C ASN A 88 23.93 10.21 24.67
N GLY A 89 24.95 10.36 23.86
CA GLY A 89 26.34 9.97 24.15
C GLY A 89 26.75 8.52 24.40
N ALA A 90 25.82 7.57 24.56
CA ALA A 90 26.18 6.15 24.74
C ALA A 90 25.89 5.38 23.43
N ALA A 91 26.70 4.40 23.09
CA ALA A 91 26.50 3.51 21.96
C ALA A 91 25.19 2.75 22.16
N ASP A 92 24.09 3.31 21.61
CA ASP A 92 22.77 2.79 21.76
C ASP A 92 22.47 1.79 20.65
N SER A 93 22.10 0.60 21.04
CA SER A 93 21.52 -0.37 20.14
C SER A 93 20.00 -0.17 20.10
N ILE A 94 19.43 -0.23 18.92
CA ILE A 94 18.01 -0.15 18.71
C ILE A 94 17.52 -1.38 17.95
N VAL A 95 16.36 -1.89 18.35
CA VAL A 95 15.66 -2.92 17.58
C VAL A 95 14.83 -2.21 16.52
N VAL A 96 15.02 -2.60 15.27
CA VAL A 96 14.27 -2.02 14.13
C VAL A 96 12.93 -2.73 13.99
N ALA A 97 11.85 -1.96 13.85
CA ALA A 97 10.51 -2.51 13.60
C ALA A 97 10.49 -3.42 12.36
N ALA A 98 9.65 -4.45 12.37
CA ALA A 98 9.57 -5.44 11.30
C ALA A 98 9.10 -4.84 9.96
N GLY A 99 8.30 -3.76 9.98
CA GLY A 99 7.76 -3.11 8.81
C GLY A 99 7.59 -1.60 8.99
N ARG A 100 7.37 -0.92 7.88
CA ARG A 100 7.05 0.50 7.82
C ARG A 100 5.91 0.74 6.84
N ASN A 101 5.21 1.85 6.96
CA ASN A 101 4.17 2.24 6.03
C ASN A 101 4.70 2.32 4.59
N LEU A 102 3.87 1.88 3.64
CA LEU A 102 4.15 2.02 2.22
C LEU A 102 4.36 3.50 1.86
N ARG A 103 5.44 3.80 1.15
CA ARG A 103 5.77 5.16 0.70
C ARG A 103 5.10 5.47 -0.61
N THR A 104 5.02 6.76 -0.97
CA THR A 104 4.38 7.24 -2.21
C THR A 104 5.25 7.08 -3.46
N VAL A 105 6.54 6.76 -3.34
CA VAL A 105 7.40 6.49 -4.50
C VAL A 105 7.64 4.98 -4.60
N TRP A 106 7.04 4.37 -5.63
CA TRP A 106 7.14 2.94 -5.91
C TRP A 106 8.16 2.68 -7.01
N ARG A 107 9.27 2.10 -6.66
CA ARG A 107 10.28 1.69 -7.63
C ARG A 107 9.96 0.28 -8.13
N ILE A 108 9.30 0.19 -9.29
CA ILE A 108 8.85 -1.07 -9.89
C ILE A 108 9.36 -1.12 -11.32
N ALA A 109 10.12 -2.17 -11.66
CA ALA A 109 10.61 -2.38 -13.03
C ALA A 109 9.45 -2.70 -13.97
N THR A 110 9.55 -2.26 -15.22
CA THR A 110 8.62 -2.69 -16.27
C THR A 110 8.81 -4.17 -16.55
N GLN A 111 7.72 -4.87 -16.85
CA GLN A 111 7.73 -6.28 -17.23
C GLN A 111 7.21 -6.41 -18.66
N PRO A 112 7.95 -7.04 -19.57
CA PRO A 112 7.43 -7.35 -20.90
C PRO A 112 6.30 -8.40 -20.79
N TYR A 113 5.35 -8.30 -21.71
CA TYR A 113 4.31 -9.31 -21.90
C TYR A 113 4.27 -9.71 -23.37
N GLU A 114 4.51 -10.98 -23.67
CA GLU A 114 4.70 -11.47 -25.03
C GLU A 114 3.44 -11.40 -25.90
N GLY A 115 2.26 -11.47 -25.29
CA GLY A 115 0.97 -11.47 -25.98
C GLY A 115 0.36 -10.09 -26.26
N ALA A 116 0.95 -8.99 -25.77
CA ALA A 116 0.37 -7.65 -25.93
C ALA A 116 1.44 -6.62 -26.29
N HIS A 117 1.19 -5.89 -27.36
CA HIS A 117 2.12 -4.88 -27.89
C HIS A 117 1.97 -3.48 -27.25
N PHE A 118 0.93 -3.23 -26.42
CA PHE A 118 0.61 -1.87 -25.96
C PHE A 118 0.37 -1.81 -24.45
N ALA A 119 0.98 -0.80 -23.80
CA ALA A 119 0.64 -0.24 -22.50
C ALA A 119 0.43 -1.23 -21.33
N THR A 120 1.15 -2.36 -21.32
CA THR A 120 1.10 -3.28 -20.17
C THR A 120 1.90 -2.73 -19.00
N TYR A 121 1.41 -2.97 -17.80
CA TYR A 121 2.10 -2.62 -16.56
C TYR A 121 2.42 -3.89 -15.73
N PRO A 122 3.46 -3.84 -14.87
CA PRO A 122 3.87 -4.99 -14.07
C PRO A 122 2.82 -5.35 -13.03
N GLU A 123 2.70 -6.66 -12.73
CA GLU A 123 1.74 -7.19 -11.77
C GLU A 123 1.88 -6.61 -10.36
N GLU A 124 3.08 -6.19 -9.97
CA GLU A 124 3.33 -5.60 -8.67
C GLU A 124 2.55 -4.29 -8.46
N LEU A 125 2.26 -3.55 -9.53
CA LEU A 125 1.49 -2.32 -9.45
C LEU A 125 0.06 -2.55 -8.97
N PRO A 126 -0.79 -3.34 -9.68
CA PRO A 126 -2.13 -3.64 -9.20
C PRO A 126 -2.11 -4.47 -7.91
N ARG A 127 -1.09 -5.28 -7.65
CA ARG A 127 -0.95 -6.06 -6.41
C ARG A 127 -0.95 -5.17 -5.18
N ARG A 128 -0.19 -4.09 -5.19
CA ARG A 128 -0.18 -3.09 -4.10
C ARG A 128 -1.52 -2.40 -3.97
N CYS A 129 -2.11 -1.97 -5.08
CA CYS A 129 -3.41 -1.30 -5.09
C CYS A 129 -4.52 -2.21 -4.54
N ILE A 130 -4.59 -3.46 -4.99
CA ILE A 130 -5.61 -4.43 -4.56
C ILE A 130 -5.45 -4.78 -3.09
N LYS A 131 -4.23 -5.06 -2.62
CA LYS A 131 -3.97 -5.34 -1.21
C LYS A 131 -4.32 -4.18 -0.30
N ALA A 132 -4.00 -2.95 -0.71
CA ALA A 132 -4.34 -1.76 0.05
C ALA A 132 -5.84 -1.48 0.11
N GLY A 133 -6.54 -1.66 -1.02
CA GLY A 133 -7.94 -1.26 -1.18
C GLY A 133 -8.97 -2.36 -0.90
N THR A 134 -8.55 -3.62 -0.65
CA THR A 134 -9.46 -4.75 -0.42
C THR A 134 -9.02 -5.60 0.76
N SER A 135 -9.97 -6.01 1.58
CA SER A 135 -9.69 -6.92 2.70
C SER A 135 -9.30 -8.31 2.23
N GLU A 136 -8.29 -8.88 2.86
CA GLU A 136 -7.87 -10.28 2.65
C GLU A 136 -8.93 -11.28 3.09
N ALA A 137 -9.66 -10.98 4.15
CA ALA A 137 -10.77 -11.80 4.61
C ALA A 137 -12.01 -11.70 3.72
N GLY A 138 -12.15 -10.62 2.96
CA GLY A 138 -13.32 -10.36 2.11
C GLY A 138 -14.15 -9.17 2.57
N CYS A 139 -15.41 -9.14 2.15
CA CYS A 139 -16.36 -8.08 2.46
C CYS A 139 -17.73 -8.67 2.84
N CYS A 140 -18.54 -7.85 3.49
CA CYS A 140 -19.92 -8.18 3.82
C CYS A 140 -20.72 -8.54 2.54
N PRO A 141 -21.43 -9.66 2.48
CA PRO A 141 -22.22 -10.04 1.32
C PRO A 141 -23.37 -9.06 1.03
N THR A 142 -23.88 -8.36 2.04
CA THR A 142 -25.00 -7.42 1.91
C THR A 142 -24.54 -6.03 1.47
N CYS A 143 -23.72 -5.34 2.27
CA CYS A 143 -23.35 -3.94 2.02
C CYS A 143 -21.97 -3.77 1.36
N ARG A 144 -21.21 -4.85 1.14
CA ARG A 144 -19.88 -4.87 0.54
C ARG A 144 -18.80 -4.15 1.35
N THR A 145 -19.07 -3.74 2.58
CA THR A 145 -18.06 -3.17 3.46
C THR A 145 -16.96 -4.20 3.74
N PRO A 146 -15.69 -3.86 3.55
CA PRO A 146 -14.58 -4.77 3.82
C PRO A 146 -14.50 -5.16 5.29
N TRP A 147 -14.12 -6.40 5.55
CA TRP A 147 -13.79 -6.84 6.89
C TRP A 147 -12.50 -6.18 7.37
N MET A 148 -12.49 -5.78 8.62
CA MET A 148 -11.39 -5.07 9.25
C MET A 148 -10.41 -6.03 9.90
N ARG A 149 -9.13 -5.82 9.69
CA ARG A 149 -8.04 -6.58 10.32
C ARG A 149 -7.97 -6.26 11.81
N GLU A 150 -7.98 -7.28 12.65
CA GLU A 150 -7.71 -7.16 14.08
C GLU A 150 -6.21 -7.33 14.32
N VAL A 151 -5.58 -6.24 14.76
CA VAL A 151 -4.15 -6.18 14.96
C VAL A 151 -3.84 -6.05 16.43
N GLU A 152 -3.09 -7.00 16.95
CA GLU A 152 -2.48 -6.85 18.27
C GLU A 152 -1.14 -6.15 18.14
N SER A 153 -0.95 -5.12 18.95
CA SER A 153 0.30 -4.37 19.03
C SER A 153 1.01 -4.70 20.32
N GLU A 154 2.13 -5.40 20.24
CA GLU A 154 3.02 -5.61 21.37
C GLU A 154 4.09 -4.52 21.39
N ARG A 155 4.24 -3.87 22.54
CA ARG A 155 5.30 -2.89 22.77
C ARG A 155 6.51 -3.57 23.37
N VAL A 156 7.55 -3.75 22.57
CA VAL A 156 8.81 -4.33 23.03
C VAL A 156 9.76 -3.18 23.39
N PRO A 157 10.27 -3.12 24.63
CA PRO A 157 11.24 -2.10 25.00
C PRO A 157 12.51 -2.27 24.16
N THR A 158 12.99 -1.17 23.56
CA THR A 158 14.23 -1.18 22.77
C THR A 158 15.49 -1.35 23.62
N ARG A 159 15.36 -1.21 24.94
CA ARG A 159 16.40 -1.37 25.94
C ARG A 159 15.91 -2.21 27.13
N PRO A 160 15.86 -3.54 27.01
CA PRO A 160 15.51 -4.38 28.14
C PRO A 160 16.56 -4.22 29.25
N GLY A 161 16.09 -3.96 30.46
CA GLY A 161 16.95 -3.83 31.67
C GLY A 161 17.35 -2.40 32.06
N VAL A 162 16.99 -1.38 31.28
CA VAL A 162 17.14 0.01 31.72
C VAL A 162 15.91 0.40 32.53
N SER A 163 16.07 0.48 33.86
CA SER A 163 15.06 1.03 34.75
C SER A 163 14.71 2.46 34.35
N SER A 164 13.43 2.77 34.32
CA SER A 164 12.96 4.17 34.23
C SER A 164 13.33 4.89 35.52
N LYS A 165 14.59 5.34 35.64
CA LYS A 165 14.89 6.33 36.66
C LYS A 165 14.10 7.58 36.32
N VAL A 166 13.07 7.83 37.07
CA VAL A 166 12.39 9.13 37.13
C VAL A 166 13.50 10.15 37.37
N TYR A 167 13.79 10.99 36.39
CA TYR A 167 14.64 12.17 36.61
C TYR A 167 13.82 13.11 37.50
N THR A 168 13.97 12.94 38.79
CA THR A 168 13.73 14.02 39.74
C THR A 168 14.69 15.13 39.33
N GLU A 169 14.22 16.33 39.25
CA GLU A 169 14.84 17.56 38.75
C GLU A 169 16.37 17.59 38.84
N PRO A 170 17.09 18.06 37.80
CA PRO A 170 18.52 18.25 37.89
C PRO A 170 18.83 19.25 39.03
N PRO A 171 19.90 19.05 39.76
CA PRO A 171 20.30 20.00 40.84
C PRO A 171 20.43 21.40 40.21
N VAL A 172 19.68 22.34 40.74
CA VAL A 172 19.76 23.74 40.34
C VAL A 172 21.09 24.26 40.84
N HIS A 173 22.06 24.46 39.97
CA HIS A 173 23.30 25.14 40.30
C HIS A 173 22.96 26.64 40.51
N PRO A 174 23.22 27.21 41.70
CA PRO A 174 23.03 28.65 41.95
C PRO A 174 24.05 29.41 41.11
N GLY A 175 23.57 30.18 40.12
CA GLY A 175 24.45 31.05 39.32
C GLY A 175 24.36 30.93 37.81
N SER A 176 23.63 30.01 37.23
CA SER A 176 23.42 29.97 35.77
C SER A 176 22.16 30.76 35.39
N PRO A 177 22.27 31.81 34.55
CA PRO A 177 21.07 32.48 33.99
C PRO A 177 20.39 31.55 32.99
N MET A 178 19.47 30.71 33.45
CA MET A 178 18.58 29.97 32.55
C MET A 178 17.62 30.94 31.90
N ARG A 179 17.88 31.26 30.64
CA ARG A 179 16.83 31.82 29.75
C ARG A 179 15.75 30.76 29.63
N ARG A 180 14.67 30.90 30.37
CA ARG A 180 13.43 30.15 30.13
C ARG A 180 12.86 30.67 28.81
N HIS A 181 13.06 29.92 27.71
CA HIS A 181 12.18 30.09 26.56
C HIS A 181 10.83 29.49 26.95
N ALA A 182 9.87 30.37 27.16
CA ALA A 182 8.47 30.01 27.31
C ALA A 182 8.03 29.35 26.02
N GLY A 183 7.91 28.02 26.02
CA GLY A 183 7.51 27.24 24.85
C GLY A 183 8.06 25.82 24.78
N ASP A 184 9.15 25.52 25.48
CA ASP A 184 9.62 24.13 25.59
C ASP A 184 8.77 23.38 26.62
N VAL A 185 7.60 22.91 26.19
CA VAL A 185 6.94 21.80 26.86
C VAL A 185 7.86 20.61 26.63
N CYS A 186 8.74 20.31 27.58
CA CYS A 186 9.43 19.02 27.66
C CYS A 186 8.33 17.96 27.79
N GLY A 187 7.76 17.57 26.66
CA GLY A 187 6.85 16.44 26.60
C GLY A 187 7.50 15.27 27.30
N ASN A 188 6.76 14.66 28.19
CA ASN A 188 7.11 13.50 28.99
C ASN A 188 7.84 12.47 28.09
N ARG A 189 9.16 12.52 28.03
CA ARG A 189 9.97 11.59 27.25
C ARG A 189 10.00 10.30 28.04
N ASP A 190 9.16 9.35 27.65
CA ASP A 190 9.28 7.99 28.12
C ASP A 190 10.74 7.53 27.89
N PRO A 191 11.54 7.32 28.95
CA PRO A 191 12.92 6.88 28.82
C PRO A 191 13.03 5.48 28.23
N GLN A 192 11.94 4.70 28.28
CA GLN A 192 11.82 3.39 27.65
C GLN A 192 11.15 3.54 26.29
N ARG A 193 11.94 3.75 25.25
CA ARG A 193 11.44 3.70 23.88
C ARG A 193 11.02 2.28 23.53
N HIS A 194 9.83 2.15 22.96
CA HIS A 194 9.27 0.86 22.57
C HIS A 194 9.20 0.79 21.04
N VAL A 195 9.49 -0.38 20.51
CA VAL A 195 9.12 -0.75 19.13
C VAL A 195 7.79 -1.50 19.21
N SER A 196 6.85 -1.08 18.39
CA SER A 196 5.57 -1.78 18.28
C SER A 196 5.70 -2.86 17.21
N THR A 197 5.55 -4.11 17.60
CA THR A 197 5.34 -5.24 16.68
C THR A 197 3.85 -5.46 16.54
N LYS A 198 3.39 -5.62 15.31
CA LYS A 198 1.97 -5.82 15.01
C LYS A 198 1.75 -7.22 14.47
N THR A 199 0.80 -7.92 15.02
CA THR A 199 0.42 -9.28 14.60
C THR A 199 -1.07 -9.32 14.32
N THR A 200 -1.45 -9.82 13.15
CA THR A 200 -2.85 -10.06 12.83
C THR A 200 -3.37 -11.23 13.66
N ARG A 201 -4.41 -11.00 14.46
CA ARG A 201 -5.07 -12.01 15.29
C ARG A 201 -6.33 -12.56 14.64
N GLY A 202 -6.98 -11.78 13.82
CA GLY A 202 -8.22 -12.16 13.18
C GLY A 202 -8.78 -11.05 12.30
N TRP A 203 -10.06 -11.19 12.01
CA TRP A 203 -10.83 -10.29 11.19
C TRP A 203 -12.22 -10.13 11.78
N ARG A 204 -12.78 -8.95 11.69
CA ARG A 204 -14.15 -8.64 12.13
C ARG A 204 -14.92 -7.91 11.03
N PRO A 205 -16.24 -7.99 11.01
CA PRO A 205 -17.06 -7.18 10.12
C PRO A 205 -16.73 -5.68 10.26
N GLY A 206 -16.71 -4.98 9.12
CA GLY A 206 -16.56 -3.52 9.08
C GLY A 206 -17.90 -2.77 9.13
N CYS A 207 -19.01 -3.49 9.31
CA CYS A 207 -20.39 -2.99 9.33
C CYS A 207 -21.24 -3.73 10.37
N ASP A 208 -22.42 -3.20 10.63
CA ASP A 208 -23.39 -3.77 11.59
C ASP A 208 -24.41 -4.70 10.91
N CYS A 209 -24.16 -5.16 9.67
CA CYS A 209 -25.03 -6.12 8.99
C CYS A 209 -24.85 -7.51 9.62
N ASP A 210 -25.94 -8.15 9.97
CA ASP A 210 -25.96 -9.58 10.33
C ASP A 210 -26.02 -10.42 9.04
N ALA A 211 -24.89 -10.51 8.34
CA ALA A 211 -24.81 -11.03 6.99
C ALA A 211 -24.00 -12.32 6.83
N GLY A 212 -23.61 -12.94 7.94
CA GLY A 212 -22.83 -14.18 7.95
C GLY A 212 -21.39 -14.02 7.44
N ASP A 213 -20.86 -15.08 6.83
CA ASP A 213 -19.47 -15.15 6.40
C ASP A 213 -19.11 -14.15 5.29
N PRO A 214 -17.85 -13.65 5.25
CA PRO A 214 -17.43 -12.72 4.24
C PRO A 214 -17.34 -13.39 2.87
N VAL A 215 -17.65 -12.61 1.83
CA VAL A 215 -17.42 -13.00 0.43
C VAL A 215 -16.20 -12.29 -0.12
N PRO A 216 -15.51 -12.84 -1.15
CA PRO A 216 -14.37 -12.18 -1.76
C PRO A 216 -14.70 -10.77 -2.26
N CYS A 217 -13.82 -9.81 -1.98
CA CYS A 217 -13.95 -8.44 -2.47
C CYS A 217 -13.96 -8.39 -4.00
N LEU A 218 -14.65 -7.40 -4.57
CA LEU A 218 -14.72 -7.18 -6.01
C LEU A 218 -13.71 -6.12 -6.44
N VAL A 219 -12.92 -6.43 -7.47
CA VAL A 219 -12.01 -5.51 -8.17
C VAL A 219 -12.60 -5.21 -9.54
N LEU A 220 -12.66 -3.93 -9.90
CA LEU A 220 -13.13 -3.45 -11.20
C LEU A 220 -11.96 -2.80 -11.94
N ASP A 221 -11.81 -3.14 -13.23
CA ASP A 221 -10.90 -2.47 -14.15
C ASP A 221 -11.68 -2.03 -15.41
N PRO A 222 -11.96 -0.74 -15.59
CA PRO A 222 -12.71 -0.25 -16.75
C PRO A 222 -11.88 -0.20 -18.04
N PHE A 223 -10.56 -0.47 -17.97
CA PHE A 223 -9.62 -0.49 -19.10
C PHE A 223 -8.76 -1.76 -19.04
N ASN A 224 -9.42 -2.90 -19.14
CA ASN A 224 -8.90 -4.22 -18.82
C ASN A 224 -7.60 -4.58 -19.59
N GLY A 225 -7.50 -4.21 -20.86
CA GLY A 225 -6.40 -4.59 -21.73
C GLY A 225 -6.16 -6.11 -21.71
N SER A 226 -4.90 -6.50 -21.52
CA SER A 226 -4.49 -7.92 -21.44
C SER A 226 -4.82 -8.60 -20.09
N GLY A 227 -5.60 -7.97 -19.21
CA GLY A 227 -6.08 -8.60 -17.97
C GLY A 227 -5.08 -8.68 -16.82
N THR A 228 -4.07 -7.80 -16.76
CA THR A 228 -3.07 -7.81 -15.68
C THR A 228 -3.72 -7.65 -14.30
N THR A 229 -4.64 -6.67 -14.14
CA THR A 229 -5.38 -6.47 -12.89
C THR A 229 -6.19 -7.71 -12.52
N GLY A 230 -6.87 -8.32 -13.50
CA GLY A 230 -7.70 -9.52 -13.30
C GLY A 230 -6.89 -10.73 -12.84
N ALA A 231 -5.73 -10.97 -13.47
CA ALA A 231 -4.83 -12.04 -13.07
C ALA A 231 -4.37 -11.87 -11.62
N VAL A 232 -3.96 -10.66 -11.24
CA VAL A 232 -3.54 -10.37 -9.87
C VAL A 232 -4.71 -10.44 -8.87
N ALA A 233 -5.90 -9.97 -9.24
CA ALA A 233 -7.08 -10.09 -8.40
C ALA A 233 -7.39 -11.57 -8.09
N ARG A 234 -7.32 -12.44 -9.08
CA ARG A 234 -7.52 -13.90 -8.92
C ARG A 234 -6.43 -14.54 -8.06
N GLN A 235 -5.16 -14.19 -8.27
CA GLN A 235 -4.04 -14.67 -7.42
C GLN A 235 -4.24 -14.29 -5.94
N LEU A 236 -4.94 -13.20 -5.67
CA LEU A 236 -5.24 -12.70 -4.33
C LEU A 236 -6.63 -13.15 -3.81
N ASP A 237 -7.31 -14.08 -4.48
CA ASP A 237 -8.66 -14.53 -4.13
C ASP A 237 -9.70 -13.39 -4.11
N ARG A 238 -9.61 -12.44 -5.06
CA ARG A 238 -10.60 -11.38 -5.26
C ARG A 238 -11.45 -11.70 -6.48
N ARG A 239 -12.73 -11.34 -6.43
CA ARG A 239 -13.61 -11.32 -7.62
C ARG A 239 -13.15 -10.20 -8.54
N TYR A 240 -13.33 -10.40 -9.83
CA TYR A 240 -12.90 -9.43 -10.83
C TYR A 240 -13.96 -9.18 -11.89
N VAL A 241 -14.07 -7.93 -12.32
CA VAL A 241 -14.81 -7.50 -13.50
C VAL A 241 -13.92 -6.55 -14.28
N GLY A 242 -13.71 -6.84 -15.56
CA GLY A 242 -12.94 -5.99 -16.47
C GLY A 242 -13.78 -5.62 -17.68
N PHE A 243 -13.61 -4.39 -18.17
CA PHE A 243 -14.20 -3.91 -19.41
C PHE A 243 -13.12 -3.55 -20.41
N ASP A 244 -13.34 -3.87 -21.67
CA ASP A 244 -12.51 -3.43 -22.79
C ASP A 244 -13.36 -3.28 -24.04
N LEU A 245 -12.97 -2.38 -24.93
CA LEU A 245 -13.62 -2.19 -26.24
C LEU A 245 -13.16 -3.26 -27.24
N SER A 246 -11.92 -3.77 -27.08
CA SER A 246 -11.36 -4.79 -27.97
C SER A 246 -11.72 -6.19 -27.52
N ARG A 247 -12.38 -6.95 -28.39
CA ARG A 247 -12.66 -8.38 -28.17
C ARG A 247 -11.38 -9.22 -28.09
N ASP A 248 -10.35 -8.86 -28.84
CA ASP A 248 -9.07 -9.58 -28.85
C ASP A 248 -8.38 -9.45 -27.50
N TYR A 249 -8.40 -8.24 -26.91
CA TYR A 249 -7.88 -8.05 -25.55
C TYR A 249 -8.70 -8.79 -24.48
N LEU A 250 -10.02 -8.87 -24.64
CA LEU A 250 -10.84 -9.68 -23.73
C LEU A 250 -10.50 -11.16 -23.83
N GLY A 251 -10.22 -11.68 -25.05
CA GLY A 251 -9.72 -13.03 -25.24
C GLY A 251 -8.40 -13.29 -24.51
N LEU A 252 -7.39 -12.44 -24.74
CA LEU A 252 -6.12 -12.51 -24.03
C LEU A 252 -6.28 -12.44 -22.51
N ALA A 253 -7.18 -11.58 -22.04
CA ALA A 253 -7.46 -11.43 -20.61
C ALA A 253 -8.08 -12.69 -20.00
N VAL A 254 -9.01 -13.34 -20.69
CA VAL A 254 -9.61 -14.61 -20.23
C VAL A 254 -8.55 -15.69 -20.07
N ASP A 255 -7.66 -15.85 -21.05
CA ASP A 255 -6.60 -16.83 -21.01
C ASP A 255 -5.61 -16.54 -19.88
N ARG A 256 -5.21 -15.28 -19.73
CA ARG A 256 -4.29 -14.85 -18.68
C ARG A 256 -4.89 -15.00 -17.28
N ILE A 257 -6.13 -14.61 -17.09
CA ILE A 257 -6.84 -14.71 -15.80
C ILE A 257 -7.08 -16.19 -15.48
N GLY A 258 -7.43 -17.01 -16.47
CA GLY A 258 -7.60 -18.46 -16.32
C GLY A 258 -6.32 -19.16 -15.89
N SER A 259 -5.19 -18.82 -16.51
CA SER A 259 -3.88 -19.38 -16.17
C SER A 259 -3.35 -18.91 -14.80
N ALA A 260 -3.83 -17.77 -14.28
CA ALA A 260 -3.44 -17.24 -12.98
C ALA A 260 -4.12 -17.94 -11.79
N LEU A 261 -5.06 -18.87 -12.04
CA LEU A 261 -5.73 -19.64 -10.99
C LEU A 261 -4.71 -20.55 -10.30
N THR A 262 -4.61 -20.41 -8.99
CA THR A 262 -3.82 -21.31 -8.16
C THR A 262 -4.69 -22.41 -7.58
N PRO A 263 -4.14 -23.61 -7.22
CA PRO A 263 -4.91 -24.67 -6.56
C PRO A 263 -5.54 -24.27 -5.22
N ARG A 264 -5.17 -23.10 -4.69
CA ARG A 264 -5.71 -22.54 -3.42
C ARG A 264 -6.74 -21.45 -3.64
N SER A 265 -7.08 -21.12 -4.88
CA SER A 265 -8.09 -20.07 -5.15
C SER A 265 -9.45 -20.54 -4.64
N LYS A 266 -10.10 -19.69 -3.83
CA LYS A 266 -11.47 -19.88 -3.35
C LYS A 266 -12.51 -19.62 -4.44
N LEU A 267 -12.06 -19.22 -5.63
CA LEU A 267 -12.89 -18.79 -6.74
C LEU A 267 -12.82 -19.80 -7.87
N ASP A 268 -13.71 -20.78 -7.86
CA ASP A 268 -13.71 -21.91 -8.81
C ASP A 268 -14.29 -21.57 -10.19
N ALA A 269 -14.95 -20.40 -10.34
CA ALA A 269 -15.53 -20.02 -11.63
C ALA A 269 -14.46 -19.62 -12.64
N ALA A 270 -14.48 -20.24 -13.81
CA ALA A 270 -13.65 -19.84 -14.93
C ALA A 270 -13.98 -18.39 -15.38
N PRO A 271 -13.00 -17.61 -15.87
CA PRO A 271 -13.26 -16.31 -16.44
C PRO A 271 -14.10 -16.46 -17.72
N ALA A 272 -15.05 -15.55 -17.95
CA ALA A 272 -15.89 -15.55 -19.12
C ALA A 272 -16.08 -14.11 -19.64
N ILE A 273 -16.26 -13.99 -20.95
CA ILE A 273 -16.63 -12.75 -21.62
C ILE A 273 -18.16 -12.68 -21.61
N VAL A 274 -18.69 -11.65 -20.94
CA VAL A 274 -20.14 -11.35 -20.94
C VAL A 274 -20.37 -10.10 -21.77
N PRO A 275 -21.08 -10.18 -22.90
CA PRO A 275 -21.44 -9.00 -23.68
C PRO A 275 -22.34 -8.07 -22.86
N LEU A 276 -22.09 -6.78 -22.90
CA LEU A 276 -23.02 -5.79 -22.36
C LEU A 276 -24.23 -5.67 -23.29
N ALA A 277 -25.43 -5.55 -22.72
CA ALA A 277 -26.64 -5.32 -23.47
C ALA A 277 -26.48 -4.04 -24.32
N GLY A 278 -26.65 -4.15 -25.64
CA GLY A 278 -26.47 -3.06 -26.61
C GLY A 278 -25.13 -3.01 -27.33
N GLN A 279 -24.09 -3.75 -26.86
CA GLN A 279 -22.79 -3.80 -27.54
C GLN A 279 -22.80 -4.60 -28.85
N LEU A 280 -23.76 -5.47 -29.04
CA LEU A 280 -23.90 -6.30 -30.26
C LEU A 280 -24.21 -5.47 -31.52
N SER A 281 -24.77 -4.27 -31.39
CA SER A 281 -25.10 -3.41 -32.55
C SER A 281 -23.87 -2.65 -33.08
N LEU A 282 -22.88 -2.34 -32.28
CA LEU A 282 -21.69 -1.61 -32.69
C LEU A 282 -20.70 -2.44 -33.53
N PHE A 283 -20.74 -3.77 -33.42
CA PHE A 283 -19.84 -4.67 -34.12
C PHE A 283 -20.48 -5.44 -35.29
N ALA A 284 -21.78 -5.29 -35.50
CA ALA A 284 -22.49 -5.98 -36.56
C ALA A 284 -22.36 -5.28 -37.94
N GLU A 285 -21.93 -4.01 -37.97
CA GLU A 285 -21.88 -3.22 -39.23
C GLU A 285 -20.56 -3.25 -39.99
N GLU A 286 -19.49 -3.83 -39.45
CA GLU A 286 -18.18 -3.87 -40.12
C GLU A 286 -17.92 -5.11 -41.02
N LYS A 287 -18.93 -5.97 -41.27
CA LYS A 287 -18.76 -7.11 -42.18
C LYS A 287 -19.56 -7.03 -43.48
N ALA A 288 -19.96 -5.85 -43.92
CA ALA A 288 -20.62 -5.62 -45.20
C ALA A 288 -19.97 -4.47 -45.96
N SER A 289 -18.73 -4.65 -46.41
CA SER A 289 -18.15 -3.93 -47.57
C SER A 289 -16.83 -4.61 -47.97
#